data_bf9b16feb04e349b6174b6f412b6395e
#
_entry.id   bf9b16feb04e349b6174b6f412b6395e
#
_cell.length_a   1.000
_cell.length_b   1.000
_cell.length_c   1.000
_cell.angle_alpha   90.00
_cell.angle_beta   90.00
_cell.angle_gamma   90.00
#
_symmetry.space_group_name_H-M   'P 1'
#
loop_
_entity.id
_entity.type
_entity.pdbx_description
1 polymer ?
#
loop_
_entity_poly.entity_id
_entity_poly.type
_entity_poly.pdbx_seq_one_letter_code
_entity_poly.pdbx_strand_id
1 'polypeptide(L)'
;MRVVRVVFALVLLSGSLSSAVAPPRSIEISANDEMKYGVTEIRAKAGEPIRLRLVSKGTLPKIAMAHNVVVLKIGTDPAKFIAAGMTNRETDFIAPSMSSAVIAKTPFAGPGETVQVVFTAPAKPGRYPFVCTFAGHFQAGMKGTLIVS
;
A
#
# COMPACT_ATOMS: atom_id res chain seq x y z
N MET A 1 65.31 -38.63 -16.26
CA MET A 1 64.77 -37.29 -16.14
C MET A 1 63.24 -37.41 -16.00
N ARG A 2 62.67 -37.19 -14.80
CA ARG A 2 61.22 -37.22 -14.53
C ARG A 2 60.67 -35.80 -14.55
N VAL A 3 59.78 -35.50 -15.52
CA VAL A 3 59.11 -34.22 -15.66
C VAL A 3 57.87 -34.22 -14.73
N VAL A 4 57.91 -33.39 -13.69
CA VAL A 4 56.76 -33.18 -12.80
C VAL A 4 55.87 -32.11 -13.44
N ARG A 5 54.65 -32.51 -13.89
CA ARG A 5 53.63 -31.57 -14.34
C ARG A 5 52.85 -31.04 -13.14
N VAL A 6 53.05 -29.77 -12.83
CA VAL A 6 52.23 -29.06 -11.82
C VAL A 6 50.96 -28.60 -12.51
N VAL A 7 49.82 -29.16 -12.13
CA VAL A 7 48.46 -28.72 -12.58
C VAL A 7 48.03 -27.60 -11.62
N PHE A 8 47.96 -26.38 -12.15
CA PHE A 8 47.34 -25.25 -11.41
C PHE A 8 45.81 -25.39 -11.53
N ALA A 9 45.12 -25.72 -10.45
CA ALA A 9 43.67 -25.67 -10.37
C ALA A 9 43.22 -24.23 -10.13
N LEU A 10 42.58 -23.65 -11.15
CA LEU A 10 41.96 -22.31 -11.07
C LEU A 10 40.61 -22.46 -10.35
N VAL A 11 40.56 -22.05 -9.08
CA VAL A 11 39.31 -22.01 -8.30
C VAL A 11 38.56 -20.73 -8.68
N LEU A 12 37.49 -20.87 -9.49
CA LEU A 12 36.57 -19.78 -9.78
C LEU A 12 35.65 -19.57 -8.57
N LEU A 13 35.91 -18.51 -7.80
CA LEU A 13 35.04 -18.04 -6.73
C LEU A 13 33.83 -17.35 -7.34
N SER A 14 32.72 -18.08 -7.47
CA SER A 14 31.41 -17.52 -7.89
C SER A 14 30.82 -16.71 -6.74
N GLY A 15 31.12 -15.41 -6.70
CA GLY A 15 30.50 -14.49 -5.75
C GLY A 15 29.03 -14.30 -6.07
N SER A 16 28.13 -14.83 -5.25
CA SER A 16 26.68 -14.53 -5.32
C SER A 16 26.47 -13.08 -4.92
N LEU A 17 26.14 -12.22 -5.87
CA LEU A 17 25.66 -10.85 -5.61
C LEU A 17 24.27 -10.95 -4.96
N SER A 18 24.24 -10.86 -3.63
CA SER A 18 22.98 -10.70 -2.89
C SER A 18 22.47 -9.30 -3.14
N SER A 19 21.43 -9.15 -3.98
CA SER A 19 20.72 -7.88 -4.16
C SER A 19 20.00 -7.52 -2.87
N ALA A 20 20.60 -6.65 -2.05
CA ALA A 20 19.94 -6.09 -0.88
C ALA A 20 18.72 -5.27 -1.36
N VAL A 21 17.52 -5.71 -0.98
CA VAL A 21 16.28 -4.94 -1.23
C VAL A 21 16.37 -3.63 -0.44
N ALA A 22 16.22 -2.49 -1.11
CA ALA A 22 16.22 -1.19 -0.46
C ALA A 22 15.11 -1.11 0.60
N PRO A 23 15.34 -0.43 1.73
CA PRO A 23 14.32 -0.27 2.74
C PRO A 23 13.12 0.51 2.18
N PRO A 24 11.87 0.17 2.60
CA PRO A 24 10.68 0.82 2.06
C PRO A 24 10.64 2.31 2.44
N ARG A 25 10.37 3.18 1.45
CA ARG A 25 10.17 4.61 1.68
C ARG A 25 8.88 4.81 2.48
N SER A 26 8.98 5.56 3.58
CA SER A 26 7.83 5.87 4.43
C SER A 26 7.03 7.04 3.87
N ILE A 27 5.72 6.84 3.72
CA ILE A 27 4.75 7.86 3.32
C ILE A 27 3.71 7.94 4.42
N GLU A 28 3.46 9.14 4.93
CA GLU A 28 2.46 9.37 5.96
C GLU A 28 1.25 10.09 5.39
N ILE A 29 0.05 9.58 5.71
CA ILE A 29 -1.24 10.20 5.44
C ILE A 29 -1.90 10.44 6.78
N SER A 30 -2.33 11.67 7.06
CA SER A 30 -3.20 11.95 8.19
C SER A 30 -4.68 11.79 7.80
N ALA A 31 -5.51 11.44 8.76
CA ALA A 31 -6.97 11.41 8.66
C ALA A 31 -7.59 12.12 9.85
N ASN A 32 -8.78 12.69 9.71
CA ASN A 32 -9.47 13.45 10.75
C ASN A 32 -10.98 13.21 10.75
N ASP A 33 -11.68 13.74 11.75
CA ASP A 33 -13.13 13.62 11.92
C ASP A 33 -13.95 14.33 10.83
N GLU A 34 -13.32 15.14 9.97
CA GLU A 34 -13.96 15.72 8.79
C GLU A 34 -14.01 14.76 7.60
N MET A 35 -13.59 13.51 7.80
CA MET A 35 -13.50 12.48 6.76
C MET A 35 -12.59 12.93 5.60
N LYS A 36 -11.41 13.48 5.93
CA LYS A 36 -10.42 13.97 4.97
C LYS A 36 -9.06 13.30 5.18
N TYR A 37 -8.37 13.05 4.07
CA TYR A 37 -6.95 12.76 4.08
C TYR A 37 -6.16 14.08 4.00
N GLY A 38 -5.07 14.17 4.76
CA GLY A 38 -4.13 15.30 4.67
C GLY A 38 -3.30 15.27 3.39
N VAL A 39 -3.21 14.11 2.72
CA VAL A 39 -2.53 13.92 1.43
C VAL A 39 -3.46 13.16 0.50
N THR A 40 -3.73 13.73 -0.68
CA THR A 40 -4.61 13.14 -1.70
C THR A 40 -3.87 12.74 -2.99
N GLU A 41 -2.58 13.06 -3.09
CA GLU A 41 -1.72 12.62 -4.17
C GLU A 41 -0.40 12.08 -3.62
N ILE A 42 -0.06 10.85 -3.99
CA ILE A 42 1.20 10.20 -3.65
C ILE A 42 1.92 9.90 -4.97
N ARG A 43 3.24 10.14 -5.01
CA ARG A 43 4.08 9.79 -6.16
C ARG A 43 5.06 8.69 -5.77
N ALA A 44 5.21 7.69 -6.64
CA ALA A 44 6.13 6.58 -6.45
C ALA A 44 6.77 6.17 -7.78
N LYS A 45 7.93 5.54 -7.70
CA LYS A 45 8.54 4.86 -8.86
C LYS A 45 7.93 3.47 -9.02
N ALA A 46 7.87 2.97 -10.25
CA ALA A 46 7.48 1.59 -10.53
C ALA A 46 8.38 0.62 -9.75
N GLY A 47 7.77 -0.34 -9.05
CA GLY A 47 8.48 -1.32 -8.23
C GLY A 47 9.08 -0.79 -6.92
N GLU A 48 8.81 0.46 -6.55
CA GLU A 48 9.32 1.05 -5.30
C GLU A 48 8.68 0.39 -4.08
N PRO A 49 9.47 -0.08 -3.09
CA PRO A 49 8.93 -0.54 -1.81
C PRO A 49 8.46 0.66 -0.98
N ILE A 50 7.19 0.62 -0.55
CA ILE A 50 6.51 1.70 0.17
C ILE A 50 6.03 1.18 1.52
N ARG A 51 6.25 1.97 2.58
CA ARG A 51 5.58 1.85 3.87
C ARG A 51 4.56 2.98 3.97
N LEU A 52 3.30 2.66 3.77
CA LEU A 52 2.20 3.61 3.90
C LEU A 52 1.71 3.62 5.35
N ARG A 53 1.80 4.77 6.02
CA ARG A 53 1.36 4.99 7.39
C ARG A 53 0.14 5.89 7.38
N LEU A 54 -0.92 5.47 8.06
CA LEU A 54 -2.10 6.28 8.31
C LEU A 54 -2.12 6.71 9.78
N VAL A 55 -2.12 8.02 10.02
CA VAL A 55 -2.19 8.64 11.35
C VAL A 55 -3.57 9.25 11.52
N SER A 56 -4.39 8.68 12.40
CA SER A 56 -5.70 9.23 12.73
C SER A 56 -5.57 10.34 13.77
N LYS A 57 -5.92 11.56 13.38
CA LYS A 57 -5.92 12.77 14.23
C LYS A 57 -7.32 13.11 14.75
N GLY A 58 -8.28 12.20 14.55
CA GLY A 58 -9.64 12.37 15.05
C GLY A 58 -9.76 12.16 16.55
N THR A 59 -10.92 12.49 17.08
CA THR A 59 -11.30 12.37 18.50
C THR A 59 -12.53 11.50 18.70
N LEU A 60 -13.31 11.26 17.65
CA LEU A 60 -14.54 10.46 17.72
C LEU A 60 -14.23 8.96 17.87
N PRO A 61 -15.07 8.20 18.60
CA PRO A 61 -14.84 6.79 18.86
C PRO A 61 -14.68 5.97 17.57
N LYS A 62 -13.77 5.01 17.57
CA LYS A 62 -13.43 4.15 16.41
C LYS A 62 -14.66 3.46 15.78
N ILE A 63 -15.66 3.10 16.59
CA ILE A 63 -16.88 2.47 16.09
C ILE A 63 -17.71 3.38 15.17
N ALA A 64 -17.60 4.70 15.37
CA ALA A 64 -18.32 5.72 14.61
C ALA A 64 -17.45 6.42 13.56
N MET A 65 -16.12 6.47 13.77
CA MET A 65 -15.21 7.24 12.96
C MET A 65 -13.85 6.54 12.90
N ALA A 66 -13.71 5.58 11.99
CA ALA A 66 -12.46 4.92 11.73
C ALA A 66 -12.00 5.17 10.29
N HIS A 67 -10.70 5.12 10.07
CA HIS A 67 -10.11 5.41 8.77
C HIS A 67 -9.16 4.30 8.33
N ASN A 68 -9.18 3.97 7.06
CA ASN A 68 -8.16 3.15 6.43
C ASN A 68 -7.72 3.78 5.10
N VAL A 69 -6.68 3.22 4.51
CA VAL A 69 -6.26 3.52 3.14
C VAL A 69 -6.25 2.21 2.37
N VAL A 70 -7.07 2.14 1.33
CA VAL A 70 -7.14 0.98 0.41
C VAL A 70 -6.70 1.44 -0.97
N VAL A 71 -5.54 0.95 -1.42
CA VAL A 71 -4.98 1.23 -2.75
C VAL A 71 -5.57 0.23 -3.73
N LEU A 72 -6.14 0.73 -4.82
CA LEU A 72 -6.85 -0.08 -5.81
C LEU A 72 -6.04 -0.21 -7.10
N LYS A 73 -6.26 -1.29 -7.84
CA LYS A 73 -5.68 -1.49 -9.16
C LYS A 73 -6.16 -0.41 -10.14
N ILE A 74 -5.31 -0.08 -11.09
CA ILE A 74 -5.66 0.81 -12.22
C ILE A 74 -6.89 0.28 -12.95
N GLY A 75 -7.81 1.19 -13.34
CA GLY A 75 -9.06 0.83 -14.00
C GLY A 75 -10.20 0.40 -13.06
N THR A 76 -9.94 0.24 -11.76
CA THR A 76 -11.01 0.03 -10.77
C THR A 76 -11.80 1.33 -10.60
N ASP A 77 -13.12 1.26 -10.76
CA ASP A 77 -14.03 2.36 -10.42
C ASP A 77 -14.20 2.42 -8.89
N PRO A 78 -13.71 3.48 -8.21
CA PRO A 78 -13.78 3.55 -6.77
C PRO A 78 -15.22 3.61 -6.23
N ALA A 79 -16.14 4.24 -6.95
CA ALA A 79 -17.53 4.35 -6.51
C ALA A 79 -18.22 2.97 -6.52
N LYS A 80 -17.99 2.19 -7.58
CA LYS A 80 -18.49 0.80 -7.67
C LYS A 80 -17.85 -0.10 -6.60
N PHE A 81 -16.54 0.08 -6.36
CA PHE A 81 -15.82 -0.66 -5.31
C PHE A 81 -16.45 -0.42 -3.94
N ILE A 82 -16.68 0.85 -3.56
CA ILE A 82 -17.30 1.24 -2.29
C ILE A 82 -18.74 0.72 -2.21
N ALA A 83 -19.55 0.92 -3.26
CA ALA A 83 -20.94 0.48 -3.28
C ALA A 83 -21.08 -1.03 -3.06
N ALA A 84 -20.22 -1.84 -3.69
CA ALA A 84 -20.21 -3.29 -3.51
C ALA A 84 -19.89 -3.73 -2.08
N GLY A 85 -19.05 -2.96 -1.37
CA GLY A 85 -18.59 -3.30 -0.01
C GLY A 85 -19.48 -2.82 1.13
N MET A 86 -20.50 -2.00 0.89
CA MET A 86 -21.27 -1.30 1.94
C MET A 86 -21.82 -2.18 3.06
N THR A 87 -22.18 -3.43 2.78
CA THR A 87 -22.73 -4.39 3.74
C THR A 87 -21.70 -5.35 4.33
N ASN A 88 -20.43 -5.28 3.87
CA ASN A 88 -19.38 -6.21 4.23
C ASN A 88 -18.49 -5.67 5.38
N ARG A 89 -19.11 -5.38 6.53
CA ARG A 89 -18.42 -4.76 7.67
C ARG A 89 -17.26 -5.63 8.21
N GLU A 90 -17.43 -6.93 8.26
CA GLU A 90 -16.45 -7.93 8.74
C GLU A 90 -15.21 -8.06 7.85
N THR A 91 -15.27 -7.57 6.62
CA THR A 91 -14.15 -7.53 5.69
C THR A 91 -13.69 -6.09 5.40
N ASP A 92 -13.81 -5.20 6.39
CA ASP A 92 -13.45 -3.78 6.29
C ASP A 92 -14.20 -3.05 5.15
N PHE A 93 -15.46 -3.39 4.92
CA PHE A 93 -16.31 -2.88 3.84
C PHE A 93 -15.72 -3.13 2.44
N ILE A 94 -15.09 -4.29 2.26
CA ILE A 94 -14.57 -4.77 0.97
C ILE A 94 -15.37 -6.02 0.57
N ALA A 95 -16.12 -5.93 -0.53
CA ALA A 95 -16.85 -7.10 -1.03
C ALA A 95 -15.86 -8.20 -1.44
N PRO A 96 -16.11 -9.48 -1.12
CA PRO A 96 -15.27 -10.61 -1.56
C PRO A 96 -15.03 -10.63 -3.07
N SER A 97 -16.04 -10.28 -3.88
CA SER A 97 -15.96 -10.17 -5.33
C SER A 97 -15.02 -9.07 -5.83
N MET A 98 -14.71 -8.08 -5.00
CA MET A 98 -13.83 -6.95 -5.33
C MET A 98 -12.45 -7.05 -4.65
N SER A 99 -12.19 -8.09 -3.86
CA SER A 99 -10.93 -8.26 -3.13
C SER A 99 -9.71 -8.29 -4.05
N SER A 100 -9.84 -8.86 -5.23
CA SER A 100 -8.78 -8.91 -6.25
C SER A 100 -8.40 -7.53 -6.82
N ALA A 101 -9.21 -6.51 -6.62
CA ALA A 101 -8.91 -5.12 -7.02
C ALA A 101 -8.00 -4.41 -6.02
N VAL A 102 -7.80 -4.95 -4.81
CA VAL A 102 -6.97 -4.33 -3.77
C VAL A 102 -5.50 -4.67 -4.01
N ILE A 103 -4.65 -3.64 -4.03
CA ILE A 103 -3.18 -3.77 -4.06
C ILE A 103 -2.64 -3.82 -2.64
N ALA A 104 -3.10 -2.91 -1.78
CA ALA A 104 -2.68 -2.80 -0.39
C ALA A 104 -3.79 -2.16 0.44
N LYS A 105 -3.86 -2.53 1.72
CA LYS A 105 -4.77 -1.87 2.67
C LYS A 105 -4.13 -1.75 4.05
N THR A 106 -4.39 -0.64 4.74
CA THR A 106 -4.12 -0.54 6.17
C THR A 106 -5.29 -1.14 6.96
N PRO A 107 -5.10 -1.57 8.20
CA PRO A 107 -6.20 -1.73 9.14
C PRO A 107 -6.97 -0.42 9.34
N PHE A 108 -8.14 -0.47 9.97
CA PHE A 108 -8.82 0.73 10.46
C PHE A 108 -8.08 1.34 11.65
N ALA A 109 -7.82 2.66 11.58
CA ALA A 109 -7.30 3.48 12.65
C ALA A 109 -8.44 4.26 13.33
N GLY A 110 -8.55 4.16 14.65
CA GLY A 110 -9.36 5.01 15.50
C GLY A 110 -8.59 6.24 15.99
N PRO A 111 -9.16 7.04 16.91
CA PRO A 111 -8.56 8.29 17.38
C PRO A 111 -7.18 8.07 17.99
N GLY A 112 -6.18 8.84 17.51
CA GLY A 112 -4.81 8.76 17.98
C GLY A 112 -4.02 7.53 17.51
N GLU A 113 -4.65 6.59 16.80
CA GLU A 113 -3.97 5.39 16.31
C GLU A 113 -3.15 5.69 15.04
N THR A 114 -2.02 4.99 14.91
CA THR A 114 -1.24 4.90 13.69
C THR A 114 -1.21 3.46 13.22
N VAL A 115 -1.62 3.23 11.98
CA VAL A 115 -1.59 1.93 11.32
C VAL A 115 -0.75 2.01 10.05
N GLN A 116 -0.27 0.87 9.56
CA GLN A 116 0.57 0.86 8.36
C GLN A 116 0.40 -0.40 7.53
N VAL A 117 0.81 -0.30 6.27
CA VAL A 117 1.00 -1.42 5.35
C VAL A 117 2.30 -1.22 4.58
N VAL A 118 3.02 -2.31 4.31
CA VAL A 118 4.18 -2.31 3.41
C VAL A 118 3.79 -3.03 2.13
N PHE A 119 4.03 -2.40 0.99
CA PHE A 119 3.75 -2.97 -0.31
C PHE A 119 4.74 -2.46 -1.35
N THR A 120 4.80 -3.13 -2.49
CA THR A 120 5.57 -2.67 -3.65
C THR A 120 4.65 -1.91 -4.59
N ALA A 121 5.04 -0.68 -4.97
CA ALA A 121 4.32 0.07 -5.99
C ALA A 121 4.19 -0.76 -7.27
N PRO A 122 3.05 -0.69 -7.96
CA PRO A 122 2.87 -1.42 -9.21
C PRO A 122 4.00 -1.19 -10.22
N ALA A 123 4.37 -2.23 -10.97
CA ALA A 123 5.39 -2.11 -12.02
C ALA A 123 4.89 -1.31 -13.23
N LYS A 124 3.57 -1.26 -13.46
CA LYS A 124 2.97 -0.49 -14.56
C LYS A 124 2.79 0.96 -14.15
N PRO A 125 3.37 1.93 -14.87
CA PRO A 125 3.09 3.35 -14.65
C PRO A 125 1.62 3.68 -14.81
N GLY A 126 1.11 4.62 -14.01
CA GLY A 126 -0.29 5.03 -14.10
C GLY A 126 -0.83 5.64 -12.82
N ARG A 127 -2.16 5.86 -12.81
CA ARG A 127 -2.90 6.47 -11.70
C ARG A 127 -3.73 5.40 -10.99
N TYR A 128 -3.42 5.16 -9.74
CA TYR A 128 -4.02 4.14 -8.88
C TYR A 128 -4.84 4.82 -7.81
N PRO A 129 -6.17 4.66 -7.78
CA PRO A 129 -6.97 5.31 -6.76
C PRO A 129 -6.70 4.70 -5.39
N PHE A 130 -6.80 5.52 -4.33
CA PHE A 130 -6.92 5.03 -2.97
C PHE A 130 -8.11 5.67 -2.27
N VAL A 131 -8.75 4.92 -1.38
CA VAL A 131 -10.02 5.30 -0.73
C VAL A 131 -10.01 4.89 0.74
N CYS A 132 -10.86 5.56 1.53
CA CYS A 132 -11.33 5.04 2.81
C CYS A 132 -12.60 4.23 2.57
N THR A 133 -12.67 3.01 3.10
CA THR A 133 -13.84 2.14 2.94
C THR A 133 -14.87 2.28 4.04
N PHE A 134 -14.56 3.00 5.14
CA PHE A 134 -15.54 3.23 6.20
C PHE A 134 -16.78 3.94 5.64
N ALA A 135 -17.96 3.48 6.09
CA ALA A 135 -19.24 3.93 5.53
C ALA A 135 -19.38 5.46 5.50
N GLY A 136 -19.72 6.03 4.34
CA GLY A 136 -19.91 7.46 4.14
C GLY A 136 -18.63 8.26 3.82
N HIS A 137 -17.44 7.76 4.16
CA HIS A 137 -16.19 8.53 4.05
C HIS A 137 -15.79 8.83 2.60
N PHE A 138 -15.95 7.86 1.70
CA PHE A 138 -15.70 8.07 0.28
C PHE A 138 -16.58 9.17 -0.31
N GLN A 139 -17.88 9.17 0.03
CA GLN A 139 -18.86 10.18 -0.43
C GLN A 139 -18.51 11.56 0.12
N ALA A 140 -17.97 11.65 1.34
CA ALA A 140 -17.46 12.89 1.92
C ALA A 140 -16.15 13.38 1.26
N GLY A 141 -15.57 12.60 0.33
CA GLY A 141 -14.37 12.95 -0.43
C GLY A 141 -13.07 12.36 0.12
N MET A 142 -13.14 11.36 1.00
CA MET A 142 -11.95 10.70 1.54
C MET A 142 -11.35 9.71 0.54
N LYS A 143 -10.64 10.25 -0.43
CA LYS A 143 -10.01 9.53 -1.55
C LYS A 143 -8.78 10.27 -2.06
N GLY A 144 -7.96 9.57 -2.82
CA GLY A 144 -6.77 10.14 -3.45
C GLY A 144 -6.23 9.27 -4.58
N THR A 145 -5.03 9.59 -5.06
CA THR A 145 -4.39 8.91 -6.18
C THR A 145 -2.92 8.64 -5.87
N LEU A 146 -2.50 7.40 -6.06
CA LEU A 146 -1.09 7.02 -6.17
C LEU A 146 -0.69 7.11 -7.64
N ILE A 147 0.26 7.98 -7.97
CA ILE A 147 0.83 8.14 -9.31
C ILE A 147 2.14 7.36 -9.33
N VAL A 148 2.20 6.37 -10.22
CA VAL A 148 3.39 5.55 -10.45
C VAL A 148 4.03 5.98 -11.77
N SER A 149 5.33 6.27 -11.75
CA SER A 149 6.14 6.66 -12.92
C SER A 149 7.39 5.79 -13.09
#